data_a0b5e83354c46ce444be46b5434c6ff9
#
_entry.id   a0b5e83354c46ce444be46b5434c6ff9
#
_cell.length_a   1.000
_cell.length_b   1.000
_cell.length_c   1.000
_cell.angle_alpha   90.00
_cell.angle_beta   90.00
_cell.angle_gamma   90.00
#
_symmetry.space_group_name_H-M   'P 1'
#
loop_
_entity.id
_entity.type
_entity.pdbx_description
1 polymer ?
#
loop_
_entity_poly.entity_id
_entity_poly.type
_entity_poly.pdbx_seq_one_letter_code
_entity_poly.pdbx_strand_id
1 'polypeptide(L)'
;MKFTKIALAVVATAAIAGQAQAATTFLSGASATSINYVKSLQSLCGGDFAVFKESTGTTSLGNFFTAKCSQDFTDLAGVDAVAFNVSGGSYTAIQNSSLLPTNAGLKFVQDFSATPVLVNDPNSVLNGIAVAAGVTATGSIQTEGGFLDIEPAAFDASLLAPFGGVEGLADKVGFANFSQAFGVAVSNSLYTALQTAQGLTGCGANDMTPACQPTVSRAQYASIATSSFNTAKTSISTLFPAVAPGTTAVPAGKLTLCRRASTSGTQAASNQFFLNNLTGNGPNGGLEAPASSVGYGPTNGIVATFEVKEGAGTSNARDCLNAAGYGIGILSLENVPAATTGYRFVKLNRVEGFDAAKASKATAIAGEYEFAFQSAKFSVGGAGTNAVIEAIDAGLTTISVNGLWGSGDSQFGRNGNNANVITKQ
;
A
#
# COMPACT_ATOMS: atom_id res chain seq x y z
N MET A 1 -35.63 51.20 64.66
CA MET A 1 -34.63 50.22 64.23
C MET A 1 -35.25 49.33 63.14
N LYS A 2 -34.84 49.53 61.90
CA LYS A 2 -35.34 48.74 60.74
C LYS A 2 -34.31 47.70 60.43
N PHE A 3 -34.68 46.42 60.51
CA PHE A 3 -33.81 45.31 60.10
C PHE A 3 -34.04 45.05 58.60
N THR A 4 -33.02 45.30 57.81
CA THR A 4 -33.02 45.01 56.38
C THR A 4 -32.66 43.52 56.22
N LYS A 5 -33.58 42.76 55.58
CA LYS A 5 -33.37 41.36 55.24
C LYS A 5 -32.51 41.31 53.99
N ILE A 6 -31.28 40.79 54.08
CA ILE A 6 -30.45 40.49 52.93
C ILE A 6 -30.87 39.09 52.43
N ALA A 7 -31.48 39.04 51.23
CA ALA A 7 -31.73 37.79 50.53
C ALA A 7 -30.46 37.33 49.84
N LEU A 8 -29.91 36.22 50.29
CA LEU A 8 -28.76 35.55 49.66
C LEU A 8 -29.27 34.77 48.44
N ALA A 9 -29.05 35.29 47.24
CA ALA A 9 -29.31 34.56 46.00
C ALA A 9 -28.17 33.57 45.76
N VAL A 10 -28.44 32.29 46.02
CA VAL A 10 -27.54 31.19 45.62
C VAL A 10 -27.71 31.01 44.13
N VAL A 11 -26.78 31.52 43.33
CA VAL A 11 -26.65 31.18 41.90
C VAL A 11 -26.08 29.77 41.84
N ALA A 12 -26.96 28.80 41.58
CA ALA A 12 -26.56 27.48 41.19
C ALA A 12 -25.97 27.55 39.75
N THR A 13 -24.68 27.67 39.64
CA THR A 13 -23.96 27.38 38.38
C THR A 13 -24.17 25.92 38.06
N ALA A 14 -25.12 25.60 37.24
CA ALA A 14 -25.21 24.31 36.57
C ALA A 14 -23.92 24.21 35.70
N ALA A 15 -22.95 23.48 36.18
CA ALA A 15 -21.88 22.99 35.35
C ALA A 15 -22.52 22.07 34.32
N ILE A 16 -22.76 22.61 33.13
CA ILE A 16 -23.00 21.82 31.95
C ILE A 16 -21.64 21.11 31.74
N ALA A 17 -21.51 19.90 32.28
CA ALA A 17 -20.55 18.96 31.80
C ALA A 17 -20.91 18.69 30.34
N GLY A 18 -20.42 19.51 29.45
CA GLY A 18 -20.43 19.19 28.02
C GLY A 18 -19.72 17.86 27.94
N GLN A 19 -20.46 16.81 27.62
CA GLN A 19 -19.85 15.57 27.19
C GLN A 19 -18.98 15.97 26.02
N ALA A 20 -17.66 15.93 26.21
CA ALA A 20 -16.72 16.08 25.12
C ALA A 20 -17.13 15.00 24.11
N GLN A 21 -17.70 15.44 23.00
CA GLN A 21 -18.08 14.51 21.93
C GLN A 21 -16.77 13.89 21.47
N ALA A 22 -16.67 12.56 21.57
CA ALA A 22 -15.47 11.86 21.19
C ALA A 22 -15.07 12.24 19.76
N ALA A 23 -13.80 12.52 19.54
CA ALA A 23 -13.31 13.05 18.28
C ALA A 23 -13.00 11.92 17.29
N THR A 24 -13.27 12.15 16.02
CA THR A 24 -12.81 11.29 14.94
C THR A 24 -11.42 11.74 14.49
N THR A 25 -10.46 10.82 14.51
CA THR A 25 -9.12 11.04 13.92
C THR A 25 -9.12 10.65 12.44
N PHE A 26 -8.55 11.49 11.58
CA PHE A 26 -8.54 11.30 10.12
C PHE A 26 -7.16 10.93 9.61
N LEU A 27 -7.01 9.70 9.13
CA LEU A 27 -5.75 9.13 8.66
C LEU A 27 -5.81 8.75 7.18
N SER A 28 -4.68 8.78 6.50
CA SER A 28 -4.56 8.33 5.11
C SER A 28 -3.30 7.51 4.91
N GLY A 29 -3.12 6.94 3.72
CA GLY A 29 -1.86 6.31 3.34
C GLY A 29 -1.98 4.90 2.76
N ALA A 30 -1.12 4.00 3.23
CA ALA A 30 -0.97 2.65 2.70
C ALA A 30 -2.25 1.81 2.80
N SER A 31 -2.65 1.23 1.68
CA SER A 31 -3.84 0.36 1.61
C SER A 31 -3.54 -1.10 1.96
N ALA A 32 -2.31 -1.55 1.80
CA ALA A 32 -1.90 -2.94 1.97
C ALA A 32 -2.19 -3.48 3.39
N THR A 33 -2.06 -2.64 4.40
CA THR A 33 -2.22 -2.98 5.82
C THR A 33 -3.58 -2.60 6.40
N SER A 34 -4.52 -2.10 5.60
CA SER A 34 -5.80 -1.55 6.07
C SER A 34 -6.56 -2.45 7.04
N ILE A 35 -6.63 -3.76 6.74
CA ILE A 35 -7.31 -4.70 7.62
C ILE A 35 -6.61 -4.85 8.99
N ASN A 36 -5.29 -4.69 9.02
CA ASN A 36 -4.54 -4.78 10.26
C ASN A 36 -4.73 -3.51 11.11
N TYR A 37 -4.91 -2.33 10.50
CA TYR A 37 -5.31 -1.13 11.23
C TYR A 37 -6.64 -1.34 11.96
N VAL A 38 -7.62 -1.91 11.25
CA VAL A 38 -8.94 -2.23 11.82
C VAL A 38 -8.81 -3.24 12.96
N LYS A 39 -8.03 -4.30 12.79
CA LYS A 39 -7.81 -5.32 13.83
C LYS A 39 -7.06 -4.76 15.06
N SER A 40 -6.08 -3.89 14.83
CA SER A 40 -5.40 -3.20 15.92
C SER A 40 -6.38 -2.35 16.73
N LEU A 41 -7.20 -1.52 16.06
CA LEU A 41 -8.23 -0.73 16.71
C LEU A 41 -9.31 -1.59 17.38
N GLN A 42 -9.68 -2.72 16.78
CA GLN A 42 -10.62 -3.66 17.41
C GLN A 42 -10.09 -4.19 18.75
N SER A 43 -8.79 -4.48 18.84
CA SER A 43 -8.17 -4.93 20.10
C SER A 43 -8.12 -3.85 21.18
N LEU A 44 -8.18 -2.58 20.78
CA LEU A 44 -8.22 -1.43 21.69
C LEU A 44 -9.65 -1.02 22.07
N CYS A 45 -10.68 -1.61 21.45
CA CYS A 45 -12.07 -1.28 21.76
C CYS A 45 -12.56 -2.14 22.92
N GLY A 46 -12.81 -1.52 24.07
CA GLY A 46 -13.38 -2.20 25.24
C GLY A 46 -14.90 -2.36 25.18
N GLY A 47 -15.57 -1.90 24.12
CA GLY A 47 -17.02 -1.95 23.89
C GLY A 47 -17.39 -2.60 22.57
N ASP A 48 -18.53 -2.21 22.00
CA ASP A 48 -18.98 -2.67 20.70
C ASP A 48 -18.14 -2.01 19.60
N PHE A 49 -17.53 -2.84 18.76
CA PHE A 49 -16.71 -2.41 17.64
C PHE A 49 -17.41 -2.60 16.31
N ALA A 50 -17.36 -1.60 15.45
CA ALA A 50 -17.94 -1.65 14.13
C ALA A 50 -17.07 -0.94 13.07
N VAL A 51 -17.23 -1.35 11.81
CA VAL A 51 -16.63 -0.70 10.66
C VAL A 51 -17.72 -0.16 9.73
N PHE A 52 -17.62 1.11 9.42
CA PHE A 52 -18.45 1.81 8.43
C PHE A 52 -17.62 2.01 7.16
N LYS A 53 -18.11 1.62 6.00
CA LYS A 53 -17.34 1.67 4.76
C LYS A 53 -18.16 1.98 3.52
N GLU A 54 -17.53 2.61 2.51
CA GLU A 54 -18.20 2.98 1.27
C GLU A 54 -18.44 1.77 0.36
N SER A 55 -17.51 0.85 0.26
CA SER A 55 -17.68 -0.35 -0.58
C SER A 55 -18.79 -1.27 -0.07
N THR A 56 -19.59 -1.85 -0.97
CA THR A 56 -20.77 -2.64 -0.62
C THR A 56 -20.47 -4.10 -0.27
N GLY A 57 -19.38 -4.68 -0.78
CA GLY A 57 -19.03 -6.10 -0.49
C GLY A 57 -18.41 -6.28 0.91
N THR A 58 -18.32 -7.51 1.39
CA THR A 58 -17.69 -7.86 2.68
C THR A 58 -16.29 -8.44 2.56
N THR A 59 -15.79 -8.65 1.34
CA THR A 59 -14.48 -9.28 1.08
C THR A 59 -13.29 -8.32 1.21
N SER A 60 -13.54 -7.00 1.26
CA SER A 60 -12.50 -5.97 1.43
C SER A 60 -13.06 -4.74 2.15
N LEU A 61 -12.18 -3.95 2.75
CA LEU A 61 -12.52 -2.64 3.34
C LEU A 61 -12.87 -1.59 2.26
N GLY A 62 -12.29 -1.70 1.07
CA GLY A 62 -12.33 -0.62 0.08
C GLY A 62 -11.34 0.49 0.43
N ASN A 63 -11.56 1.67 -0.17
CA ASN A 63 -10.65 2.80 -0.01
C ASN A 63 -11.06 3.78 1.11
N PHE A 64 -12.32 3.74 1.54
CA PHE A 64 -12.88 4.66 2.54
C PHE A 64 -13.60 3.85 3.60
N PHE A 65 -13.12 3.93 4.84
CA PHE A 65 -13.71 3.23 5.97
C PHE A 65 -13.39 3.93 7.28
N THR A 66 -14.24 3.71 8.29
CA THR A 66 -14.06 4.18 9.65
C THR A 66 -14.23 3.03 10.62
N ALA A 67 -13.25 2.84 11.48
CA ALA A 67 -13.34 1.97 12.65
C ALA A 67 -13.92 2.78 13.80
N LYS A 68 -15.01 2.30 14.42
CA LYS A 68 -15.70 2.96 15.53
C LYS A 68 -15.88 2.02 16.69
N CYS A 69 -15.63 2.52 17.89
CA CYS A 69 -15.92 1.88 19.16
C CYS A 69 -17.13 2.58 19.82
N SER A 70 -17.92 1.87 20.61
CA SER A 70 -19.04 2.48 21.36
C SER A 70 -18.60 3.35 22.53
N GLN A 71 -17.31 3.34 22.84
CA GLN A 71 -16.63 4.18 23.85
C GLN A 71 -15.25 4.56 23.30
N ASP A 72 -14.52 5.41 24.02
CA ASP A 72 -13.14 5.71 23.63
C ASP A 72 -12.31 4.43 23.49
N PHE A 73 -11.41 4.40 22.50
CA PHE A 73 -10.41 3.34 22.43
C PHE A 73 -9.51 3.36 23.67
N THR A 74 -9.11 2.20 24.15
CA THR A 74 -8.21 2.08 25.29
C THR A 74 -6.94 2.91 25.09
N ASP A 75 -6.58 3.71 26.09
CA ASP A 75 -5.45 4.64 26.07
C ASP A 75 -5.54 5.80 25.04
N LEU A 76 -6.70 5.98 24.40
CA LEU A 76 -6.97 7.06 23.43
C LEU A 76 -8.15 7.94 23.90
N ALA A 77 -8.00 8.60 25.04
CA ALA A 77 -9.04 9.42 25.65
C ALA A 77 -9.62 10.46 24.64
N GLY A 78 -10.92 10.49 24.52
CA GLY A 78 -11.63 11.37 23.61
C GLY A 78 -11.66 10.91 22.15
N VAL A 79 -11.18 9.70 21.82
CA VAL A 79 -11.23 9.14 20.46
C VAL A 79 -12.03 7.86 20.45
N ASP A 80 -13.20 7.88 19.80
CA ASP A 80 -14.06 6.71 19.61
C ASP A 80 -14.14 6.26 18.14
N ALA A 81 -13.60 7.05 17.21
CA ALA A 81 -13.60 6.76 15.78
C ALA A 81 -12.26 7.12 15.11
N VAL A 82 -11.81 6.26 14.20
CA VAL A 82 -10.65 6.50 13.35
C VAL A 82 -11.05 6.26 11.90
N ALA A 83 -11.05 7.32 11.11
CA ALA A 83 -11.46 7.32 9.71
C ALA A 83 -10.25 7.24 8.79
N PHE A 84 -10.33 6.38 7.78
CA PHE A 84 -9.26 6.13 6.83
C PHE A 84 -9.68 6.45 5.40
N ASN A 85 -8.78 7.12 4.67
CA ASN A 85 -8.82 7.22 3.23
C ASN A 85 -7.51 6.66 2.67
N VAL A 86 -7.57 5.49 2.05
CA VAL A 86 -6.40 4.80 1.47
C VAL A 86 -6.42 4.82 -0.06
N SER A 87 -7.20 5.73 -0.65
CA SER A 87 -7.19 5.98 -2.10
C SER A 87 -5.97 6.83 -2.51
N GLY A 88 -5.46 6.61 -3.71
CA GLY A 88 -4.37 7.44 -4.26
C GLY A 88 -2.96 7.07 -3.84
N GLY A 89 -2.79 6.08 -2.97
CA GLY A 89 -1.47 5.59 -2.53
C GLY A 89 -1.00 6.20 -1.22
N SER A 90 0.10 5.68 -0.70
CA SER A 90 0.56 5.99 0.66
C SER A 90 1.05 7.45 0.84
N TYR A 91 1.54 8.09 -0.22
CA TYR A 91 1.96 9.50 -0.17
C TYR A 91 0.80 10.47 0.18
N THR A 92 -0.45 10.07 -0.02
CA THR A 92 -1.62 10.90 0.33
C THR A 92 -1.68 11.30 1.80
N ALA A 93 -1.08 10.52 2.70
CA ALA A 93 -0.95 10.86 4.12
C ALA A 93 -0.18 12.19 4.31
N ILE A 94 0.86 12.41 3.51
CA ILE A 94 1.68 13.62 3.55
C ILE A 94 1.02 14.73 2.73
N GLN A 95 0.66 14.42 1.48
CA GLN A 95 0.14 15.40 0.52
C GLN A 95 -1.10 16.14 1.01
N ASN A 96 -2.01 15.42 1.65
CA ASN A 96 -3.30 15.97 2.09
C ASN A 96 -3.32 16.31 3.59
N SER A 97 -2.15 16.39 4.21
CA SER A 97 -2.02 16.81 5.60
C SER A 97 -2.12 18.32 5.77
N SER A 98 -2.33 18.76 6.99
CA SER A 98 -2.39 20.18 7.35
C SER A 98 -1.05 20.92 7.19
N LEU A 99 0.04 20.23 6.84
CA LEU A 99 1.31 20.88 6.48
C LEU A 99 1.20 21.69 5.20
N LEU A 100 0.27 21.37 4.31
CA LEU A 100 -0.04 22.14 3.12
C LEU A 100 -1.53 22.56 3.13
N PRO A 101 -1.88 23.66 3.81
CA PRO A 101 -3.27 24.10 3.96
C PRO A 101 -3.98 24.41 2.63
N THR A 102 -3.23 24.62 1.56
CA THR A 102 -3.75 24.90 0.21
C THR A 102 -4.19 23.63 -0.53
N ASN A 103 -3.81 22.45 -0.06
CA ASN A 103 -4.23 21.20 -0.67
C ASN A 103 -5.69 20.89 -0.33
N ALA A 104 -6.38 20.33 -1.30
CA ALA A 104 -7.74 19.82 -1.09
C ALA A 104 -7.69 18.70 -0.04
N GLY A 105 -8.62 18.73 0.90
CA GLY A 105 -8.79 17.65 1.85
C GLY A 105 -9.32 16.38 1.18
N LEU A 106 -9.32 15.31 1.92
CA LEU A 106 -9.81 13.99 1.51
C LEU A 106 -11.25 13.75 1.98
N LYS A 107 -11.94 12.84 1.31
CA LYS A 107 -13.24 12.35 1.75
C LYS A 107 -13.04 11.25 2.79
N PHE A 108 -13.97 11.17 3.75
CA PHE A 108 -13.99 10.12 4.77
C PHE A 108 -15.42 9.65 5.03
N VAL A 109 -15.58 8.43 5.49
CA VAL A 109 -16.86 7.93 6.00
C VAL A 109 -17.08 8.54 7.38
N GLN A 110 -18.14 9.35 7.53
CA GLN A 110 -18.46 10.09 8.75
C GLN A 110 -19.92 9.88 9.21
N ASP A 111 -20.73 9.18 8.42
CA ASP A 111 -22.09 8.83 8.77
C ASP A 111 -22.10 7.46 9.45
N PHE A 112 -22.54 7.44 10.71
CA PHE A 112 -22.64 6.25 11.53
C PHE A 112 -24.10 5.85 11.80
N SER A 113 -25.05 6.36 11.02
CA SER A 113 -26.48 6.08 11.19
C SER A 113 -26.90 4.69 10.70
N ALA A 114 -26.12 4.10 9.79
CA ALA A 114 -26.37 2.76 9.28
C ALA A 114 -26.13 1.70 10.37
N THR A 115 -26.98 0.69 10.45
CA THR A 115 -26.86 -0.41 11.42
C THR A 115 -25.79 -1.41 10.95
N PRO A 116 -24.71 -1.63 11.70
CA PRO A 116 -23.70 -2.63 11.36
C PRO A 116 -24.25 -4.06 11.53
N VAL A 117 -23.84 -4.97 10.64
CA VAL A 117 -24.20 -6.38 10.68
C VAL A 117 -22.92 -7.21 10.83
N LEU A 118 -22.95 -8.18 11.74
CA LEU A 118 -21.81 -9.08 11.96
C LEU A 118 -21.52 -9.91 10.70
N VAL A 119 -20.30 -9.84 10.21
CA VAL A 119 -19.85 -10.66 9.08
C VAL A 119 -19.43 -12.04 9.59
N ASN A 120 -20.20 -13.06 9.20
CA ASN A 120 -19.95 -14.48 9.54
C ASN A 120 -19.53 -15.28 8.29
N ASP A 121 -18.52 -14.80 7.59
CA ASP A 121 -17.95 -15.48 6.42
C ASP A 121 -16.46 -15.75 6.67
N PRO A 122 -16.04 -17.01 6.86
CA PRO A 122 -14.65 -17.36 7.14
C PRO A 122 -13.69 -17.02 6.00
N ASN A 123 -14.20 -16.77 4.79
CA ASN A 123 -13.39 -16.32 3.65
C ASN A 123 -13.27 -14.79 3.58
N SER A 124 -14.01 -14.07 4.39
CA SER A 124 -13.95 -12.61 4.47
C SER A 124 -12.83 -12.15 5.38
N VAL A 125 -12.06 -11.15 4.94
CA VAL A 125 -11.07 -10.46 5.79
C VAL A 125 -11.73 -9.71 6.96
N LEU A 126 -13.05 -9.48 6.88
CA LEU A 126 -13.89 -8.81 7.88
C LEU A 126 -14.63 -9.80 8.78
N ASN A 127 -14.36 -11.10 8.68
CA ASN A 127 -15.03 -12.11 9.51
C ASN A 127 -14.90 -11.77 11.00
N GLY A 128 -16.02 -11.86 11.72
CA GLY A 128 -16.10 -11.52 13.14
C GLY A 128 -16.19 -10.01 13.45
N ILE A 129 -16.30 -9.15 12.43
CA ILE A 129 -16.47 -7.70 12.60
C ILE A 129 -17.89 -7.29 12.20
N ALA A 130 -18.51 -6.40 12.97
CA ALA A 130 -19.78 -5.77 12.61
C ALA A 130 -19.49 -4.68 11.55
N VAL A 131 -20.20 -4.73 10.41
CA VAL A 131 -19.93 -3.87 9.25
C VAL A 131 -21.20 -3.19 8.76
N ALA A 132 -21.15 -1.87 8.58
CA ALA A 132 -22.11 -1.10 7.80
C ALA A 132 -21.47 -0.75 6.46
N ALA A 133 -21.95 -1.38 5.39
CA ALA A 133 -21.43 -1.20 4.03
C ALA A 133 -22.29 -0.25 3.20
N GLY A 134 -21.72 0.37 2.17
CA GLY A 134 -22.44 1.31 1.28
C GLY A 134 -22.63 2.71 1.89
N VAL A 135 -21.86 3.08 2.91
CA VAL A 135 -21.91 4.40 3.55
C VAL A 135 -21.05 5.38 2.74
N THR A 136 -21.66 6.47 2.27
CA THR A 136 -20.98 7.44 1.41
C THR A 136 -19.87 8.19 2.13
N ALA A 137 -18.68 8.21 1.55
CA ALA A 137 -17.59 9.05 2.02
C ALA A 137 -17.79 10.50 1.56
N THR A 138 -17.69 11.44 2.50
CA THR A 138 -17.96 12.86 2.29
C THR A 138 -16.88 13.77 2.86
N GLY A 139 -16.99 15.06 2.62
CA GLY A 139 -16.12 16.09 3.19
C GLY A 139 -14.92 16.43 2.32
N SER A 140 -14.12 17.31 2.87
CA SER A 140 -12.81 17.74 2.38
C SER A 140 -11.96 18.04 3.61
N ILE A 141 -11.36 16.99 4.20
CA ILE A 141 -10.72 17.03 5.51
C ILE A 141 -9.22 16.74 5.31
N GLN A 142 -8.39 17.55 5.93
CA GLN A 142 -6.95 17.33 5.96
C GLN A 142 -6.61 16.20 6.93
N THR A 143 -5.64 15.38 6.57
CA THR A 143 -5.23 14.26 7.42
C THR A 143 -4.28 14.72 8.53
N GLU A 144 -4.35 14.03 9.65
CA GLU A 144 -3.42 14.20 10.76
C GLU A 144 -2.14 13.39 10.57
N GLY A 145 -2.16 12.45 9.63
CA GLY A 145 -1.05 11.56 9.29
C GLY A 145 -1.50 10.22 8.75
N GLY A 146 -0.68 9.19 8.96
CA GLY A 146 -0.99 7.83 8.58
C GLY A 146 0.25 6.97 8.31
N PHE A 147 0.05 5.89 7.53
CA PHE A 147 1.11 4.92 7.26
C PHE A 147 1.51 4.96 5.78
N LEU A 148 2.79 4.72 5.54
CA LEU A 148 3.42 4.70 4.23
C LEU A 148 3.98 3.30 3.97
N ASP A 149 3.84 2.80 2.74
CA ASP A 149 4.44 1.52 2.34
C ASP A 149 5.97 1.53 2.45
N ILE A 150 6.58 2.71 2.32
CA ILE A 150 8.02 2.96 2.36
C ILE A 150 8.26 4.39 2.86
N GLU A 151 9.46 4.69 3.33
CA GLU A 151 9.81 6.03 3.80
C GLU A 151 9.70 7.10 2.69
N PRO A 152 9.45 8.37 3.05
CA PRO A 152 9.31 9.48 2.09
C PRO A 152 10.50 9.67 1.16
N ALA A 153 11.72 9.38 1.60
CA ALA A 153 12.93 9.51 0.77
C ALA A 153 12.89 8.67 -0.53
N ALA A 154 12.01 7.67 -0.60
CA ALA A 154 11.82 6.84 -1.78
C ALA A 154 10.87 7.46 -2.83
N PHE A 155 10.12 8.50 -2.46
CA PHE A 155 9.21 9.17 -3.40
C PHE A 155 9.95 10.18 -4.28
N ASP A 156 9.32 10.57 -5.39
CA ASP A 156 9.85 11.58 -6.29
C ASP A 156 10.13 12.89 -5.55
N ALA A 157 11.30 13.49 -5.80
CA ALA A 157 11.71 14.73 -5.16
C ALA A 157 10.74 15.90 -5.43
N SER A 158 10.07 15.90 -6.58
CA SER A 158 9.05 16.91 -6.92
C SER A 158 7.83 16.84 -6.00
N LEU A 159 7.47 15.63 -5.52
CA LEU A 159 6.41 15.44 -4.54
C LEU A 159 6.81 15.97 -3.16
N LEU A 160 8.08 15.88 -2.80
CA LEU A 160 8.59 16.29 -1.51
C LEU A 160 8.96 17.79 -1.45
N ALA A 161 9.21 18.42 -2.59
CA ALA A 161 9.62 19.83 -2.67
C ALA A 161 8.70 20.79 -1.91
N PRO A 162 7.35 20.67 -1.94
CA PRO A 162 6.46 21.54 -1.18
C PRO A 162 6.65 21.48 0.33
N PHE A 163 7.25 20.41 0.85
CA PHE A 163 7.49 20.18 2.29
C PHE A 163 8.93 20.49 2.71
N GLY A 164 9.75 21.09 1.83
CA GLY A 164 11.17 21.31 2.08
C GLY A 164 12.04 20.07 1.81
N GLY A 165 11.55 19.14 1.00
CA GLY A 165 12.24 17.90 0.69
C GLY A 165 12.14 16.86 1.82
N VAL A 166 13.05 15.89 1.81
CA VAL A 166 13.14 14.85 2.85
C VAL A 166 13.44 15.46 4.22
N GLU A 167 14.32 16.47 4.24
CA GLU A 167 14.75 17.13 5.49
C GLU A 167 13.59 17.85 6.19
N GLY A 168 12.68 18.46 5.43
CA GLY A 168 11.50 19.13 5.99
C GLY A 168 10.46 18.17 6.59
N LEU A 169 10.61 16.87 6.36
CA LEU A 169 9.77 15.81 6.93
C LEU A 169 10.49 14.96 7.99
N ALA A 170 11.78 15.20 8.24
CA ALA A 170 12.62 14.31 9.05
C ALA A 170 12.10 14.12 10.49
N ASP A 171 11.54 15.16 11.10
CA ASP A 171 10.95 15.13 12.45
C ASP A 171 9.51 14.59 12.49
N LYS A 172 8.89 14.38 11.33
CA LYS A 172 7.48 13.98 11.17
C LYS A 172 7.30 12.53 10.75
N VAL A 173 8.39 11.86 10.42
CA VAL A 173 8.41 10.49 9.91
C VAL A 173 9.19 9.61 10.85
N GLY A 174 8.63 8.44 11.14
CA GLY A 174 9.29 7.34 11.84
C GLY A 174 9.08 6.03 11.10
N PHE A 175 9.89 5.02 11.40
CA PHE A 175 9.62 3.68 10.92
C PHE A 175 8.43 3.08 11.66
N ALA A 176 7.58 2.39 10.93
CA ALA A 176 6.48 1.62 11.49
C ALA A 176 6.96 0.25 11.97
N ASN A 177 6.21 -0.36 12.88
CA ASN A 177 6.52 -1.67 13.45
C ASN A 177 6.21 -2.85 12.51
N PHE A 178 6.08 -2.60 11.22
CA PHE A 178 5.85 -3.65 10.24
C PHE A 178 6.68 -3.44 8.96
N SER A 179 6.90 -4.53 8.27
CA SER A 179 7.57 -4.59 6.97
C SER A 179 6.67 -5.30 5.97
N GLN A 180 6.85 -4.99 4.69
CA GLN A 180 6.12 -5.65 3.63
C GLN A 180 7.01 -6.01 2.45
N ALA A 181 6.66 -7.10 1.78
CA ALA A 181 7.27 -7.54 0.55
C ALA A 181 6.40 -7.22 -0.66
N PHE A 182 7.06 -6.99 -1.78
CA PHE A 182 6.45 -6.74 -3.07
C PHE A 182 6.89 -7.82 -4.06
N GLY A 183 6.08 -8.07 -5.09
CA GLY A 183 6.38 -9.09 -6.08
C GLY A 183 6.17 -8.59 -7.51
N VAL A 184 6.91 -9.18 -8.43
CA VAL A 184 6.65 -9.02 -9.86
C VAL A 184 5.46 -9.91 -10.22
N ALA A 185 4.36 -9.28 -10.64
CA ALA A 185 3.16 -9.94 -11.10
C ALA A 185 3.08 -9.87 -12.63
N VAL A 186 2.67 -10.97 -13.26
CA VAL A 186 2.48 -11.05 -14.71
C VAL A 186 1.10 -11.60 -15.04
N SER A 187 0.54 -11.21 -16.20
CA SER A 187 -0.71 -11.79 -16.68
C SER A 187 -0.58 -13.30 -16.89
N ASN A 188 -1.69 -14.03 -16.81
CA ASN A 188 -1.72 -15.48 -16.97
C ASN A 188 -1.08 -15.94 -18.28
N SER A 189 -1.31 -15.22 -19.38
CA SER A 189 -0.72 -15.53 -20.68
C SER A 189 0.79 -15.37 -20.67
N LEU A 190 1.31 -14.32 -20.04
CA LEU A 190 2.75 -14.12 -19.91
C LEU A 190 3.37 -15.16 -18.99
N TYR A 191 2.68 -15.50 -17.90
CA TYR A 191 3.14 -16.52 -16.95
C TYR A 191 3.33 -17.89 -17.65
N THR A 192 2.30 -18.35 -18.39
CA THR A 192 2.38 -19.61 -19.14
C THR A 192 3.46 -19.59 -20.22
N ALA A 193 3.61 -18.46 -20.93
CA ALA A 193 4.67 -18.30 -21.92
C ALA A 193 6.08 -18.39 -21.28
N LEU A 194 6.25 -17.79 -20.11
CA LEU A 194 7.51 -17.88 -19.34
C LEU A 194 7.77 -19.29 -18.81
N GLN A 195 6.72 -20.02 -18.34
CA GLN A 195 6.86 -21.43 -17.94
C GLN A 195 7.40 -22.25 -19.11
N THR A 196 6.81 -22.09 -20.29
CA THR A 196 7.23 -22.81 -21.50
C THR A 196 8.66 -22.45 -21.90
N ALA A 197 8.99 -21.15 -21.95
CA ALA A 197 10.32 -20.68 -22.38
C ALA A 197 11.43 -21.10 -21.42
N GLN A 198 11.12 -21.29 -20.13
CA GLN A 198 12.07 -21.71 -19.09
C GLN A 198 12.12 -23.25 -18.94
N GLY A 199 11.38 -23.98 -19.76
CA GLY A 199 11.39 -25.44 -19.74
C GLY A 199 10.82 -26.07 -18.48
N LEU A 200 9.84 -25.40 -17.83
CA LEU A 200 9.19 -25.92 -16.64
C LEU A 200 8.19 -27.02 -17.05
N THR A 201 8.72 -28.22 -17.22
CA THR A 201 7.97 -29.39 -17.69
C THR A 201 7.12 -30.00 -16.55
N GLY A 202 5.98 -30.58 -16.90
CA GLY A 202 5.05 -31.18 -15.93
C GLY A 202 4.19 -30.16 -15.19
N CYS A 203 4.30 -28.88 -15.52
CA CYS A 203 3.53 -27.82 -14.90
C CYS A 203 2.24 -27.56 -15.66
N GLY A 204 1.13 -27.45 -14.95
CA GLY A 204 -0.12 -26.95 -15.52
C GLY A 204 0.00 -25.45 -15.88
N ALA A 205 -0.87 -24.99 -16.77
CA ALA A 205 -0.96 -23.58 -17.09
C ALA A 205 -1.27 -22.78 -15.80
N ASN A 206 -0.47 -21.74 -15.52
CA ASN A 206 -0.62 -20.90 -14.33
C ASN A 206 -0.42 -21.63 -12.98
N ASP A 207 0.24 -22.76 -12.98
CA ASP A 207 0.61 -23.46 -11.75
C ASP A 207 1.59 -22.63 -10.92
N MET A 208 1.19 -22.28 -9.69
CA MET A 208 1.96 -21.44 -8.77
C MET A 208 2.81 -22.23 -7.78
N THR A 209 2.91 -23.54 -7.94
CA THR A 209 3.83 -24.31 -7.09
C THR A 209 5.27 -23.83 -7.33
N PRO A 210 6.12 -23.87 -6.31
CA PRO A 210 7.50 -23.36 -6.43
C PRO A 210 8.29 -23.92 -7.62
N ALA A 211 8.07 -25.21 -7.96
CA ALA A 211 8.73 -25.86 -9.11
C ALA A 211 8.24 -25.31 -10.46
N CYS A 212 6.99 -24.85 -10.52
CA CYS A 212 6.33 -24.40 -11.74
C CYS A 212 6.30 -22.87 -11.91
N GLN A 213 6.75 -22.13 -10.90
CA GLN A 213 6.78 -20.67 -10.94
C GLN A 213 7.96 -20.18 -11.80
N PRO A 214 7.71 -19.45 -12.91
CA PRO A 214 8.77 -18.92 -13.75
C PRO A 214 9.50 -17.76 -13.06
N THR A 215 10.69 -17.43 -13.58
CA THR A 215 11.57 -16.41 -13.02
C THR A 215 11.67 -15.20 -13.94
N VAL A 216 11.68 -14.01 -13.36
CA VAL A 216 12.09 -12.74 -13.99
C VAL A 216 13.28 -12.20 -13.19
N SER A 217 14.33 -11.75 -13.88
CA SER A 217 15.46 -11.14 -13.18
C SER A 217 15.20 -9.67 -12.86
N ARG A 218 15.91 -9.14 -11.85
CA ARG A 218 15.89 -7.72 -11.52
C ARG A 218 16.26 -6.87 -12.74
N ALA A 219 17.27 -7.28 -13.51
CA ALA A 219 17.70 -6.57 -14.72
C ALA A 219 16.65 -6.58 -15.83
N GLN A 220 15.92 -7.69 -16.02
CA GLN A 220 14.83 -7.77 -17.01
C GLN A 220 13.70 -6.81 -16.65
N TYR A 221 13.26 -6.83 -15.39
CA TYR A 221 12.20 -5.91 -14.95
C TYR A 221 12.66 -4.44 -15.04
N ALA A 222 13.87 -4.13 -14.58
CA ALA A 222 14.43 -2.77 -14.65
C ALA A 222 14.50 -2.26 -16.10
N SER A 223 14.85 -3.12 -17.06
CA SER A 223 14.90 -2.75 -18.49
C SER A 223 13.52 -2.37 -19.05
N ILE A 224 12.44 -2.97 -18.52
CA ILE A 224 11.07 -2.68 -18.91
C ILE A 224 10.57 -1.43 -18.18
N ALA A 225 10.89 -1.29 -16.89
CA ALA A 225 10.38 -0.22 -16.04
C ALA A 225 11.07 1.12 -16.28
N THR A 226 12.21 1.17 -16.94
CA THR A 226 12.98 2.40 -17.19
C THR A 226 12.40 3.22 -18.34
N SER A 227 12.60 4.54 -18.29
CA SER A 227 12.24 5.48 -19.36
C SER A 227 13.11 5.37 -20.64
N SER A 228 14.12 4.53 -20.63
CA SER A 228 14.99 4.33 -21.80
C SER A 228 14.30 3.52 -22.88
N PHE A 229 13.54 4.22 -23.76
CA PHE A 229 12.83 3.62 -24.89
C PHE A 229 13.77 3.21 -26.02
N ASN A 230 14.42 2.12 -25.81
CA ASN A 230 14.98 1.35 -26.90
C ASN A 230 13.99 0.20 -27.20
N THR A 231 13.37 0.21 -28.38
CA THR A 231 12.39 -0.81 -28.80
C THR A 231 12.90 -2.24 -28.65
N ALA A 232 14.21 -2.45 -28.74
CA ALA A 232 14.83 -3.75 -28.50
C ALA A 232 14.87 -4.13 -27.00
N LYS A 233 14.80 -3.17 -26.08
CA LYS A 233 14.83 -3.40 -24.62
C LYS A 233 13.47 -3.39 -23.97
N THR A 234 12.45 -2.86 -24.65
CA THR A 234 11.08 -2.69 -24.13
C THR A 234 10.07 -3.60 -24.86
N SER A 235 10.50 -4.74 -25.30
CA SER A 235 9.62 -5.73 -25.91
C SER A 235 9.49 -6.94 -24.98
N ILE A 236 8.47 -7.76 -25.24
CA ILE A 236 8.26 -9.01 -24.53
C ILE A 236 9.52 -9.92 -24.59
N SER A 237 10.33 -9.80 -25.66
CA SER A 237 11.59 -10.56 -25.81
C SER A 237 12.60 -10.30 -24.69
N THR A 238 12.54 -9.15 -24.01
CA THR A 238 13.39 -8.84 -22.86
C THR A 238 13.23 -9.84 -21.70
N LEU A 239 12.03 -10.41 -21.56
CA LEU A 239 11.70 -11.36 -20.51
C LEU A 239 12.08 -12.80 -20.85
N PHE A 240 12.38 -13.08 -22.11
CA PHE A 240 12.69 -14.43 -22.55
C PHE A 240 14.22 -14.63 -22.59
N PRO A 241 14.72 -15.81 -22.20
CA PRO A 241 16.13 -16.11 -22.35
C PRO A 241 16.52 -16.01 -23.82
N ALA A 242 17.77 -15.66 -24.10
CA ALA A 242 18.34 -15.72 -25.43
C ALA A 242 18.18 -17.17 -25.93
N VAL A 243 17.31 -17.35 -26.89
CA VAL A 243 16.90 -18.68 -27.32
C VAL A 243 17.93 -19.20 -28.29
N ALA A 244 18.47 -20.40 -28.02
CA ALA A 244 19.27 -21.12 -29.02
C ALA A 244 18.41 -21.34 -30.28
N PRO A 245 18.98 -21.27 -31.48
CA PRO A 245 18.23 -21.51 -32.70
C PRO A 245 17.45 -22.84 -32.65
N GLY A 246 16.11 -22.76 -32.80
CA GLY A 246 15.25 -23.93 -32.80
C GLY A 246 14.41 -24.17 -31.54
N THR A 247 14.53 -23.32 -30.50
CA THR A 247 13.72 -23.39 -29.29
C THR A 247 12.60 -22.33 -29.29
N THR A 248 11.65 -22.47 -28.39
CA THR A 248 10.35 -21.81 -28.31
C THR A 248 10.35 -20.34 -28.73
N ALA A 249 9.56 -20.00 -29.75
CA ALA A 249 9.46 -18.65 -30.25
C ALA A 249 8.95 -17.69 -29.16
N VAL A 250 9.57 -16.51 -29.06
CA VAL A 250 9.02 -15.40 -28.27
C VAL A 250 7.60 -15.12 -28.76
N PRO A 251 6.59 -15.09 -27.89
CA PRO A 251 5.22 -14.82 -28.31
C PRO A 251 5.13 -13.48 -29.04
N ALA A 252 4.41 -13.44 -30.12
CA ALA A 252 4.09 -12.18 -30.80
C ALA A 252 3.04 -11.44 -29.97
N GLY A 253 3.28 -10.19 -29.63
CA GLY A 253 2.32 -9.38 -28.89
C GLY A 253 2.93 -8.15 -28.25
N LYS A 254 2.03 -7.29 -27.76
CA LYS A 254 2.40 -6.08 -27.03
C LYS A 254 2.58 -6.39 -25.55
N LEU A 255 3.70 -5.99 -24.99
CA LEU A 255 3.92 -6.01 -23.54
C LEU A 255 3.28 -4.77 -22.92
N THR A 256 2.47 -4.97 -21.88
CA THR A 256 1.85 -3.90 -21.09
C THR A 256 2.53 -3.83 -19.74
N LEU A 257 3.20 -2.73 -19.43
CA LEU A 257 3.65 -2.40 -18.08
C LEU A 257 2.47 -1.80 -17.30
N CYS A 258 1.98 -2.54 -16.30
CA CYS A 258 0.93 -2.12 -15.38
C CYS A 258 1.58 -1.51 -14.14
N ARG A 259 1.70 -0.19 -14.09
CA ARG A 259 2.35 0.50 -12.98
C ARG A 259 1.37 1.31 -12.14
N ARG A 260 1.81 1.69 -10.96
CA ARG A 260 1.09 2.61 -10.08
C ARG A 260 1.53 4.06 -10.36
N ALA A 261 0.69 5.00 -9.93
CA ALA A 261 1.04 6.42 -9.93
C ALA A 261 2.22 6.70 -8.98
N SER A 262 2.94 7.78 -9.21
CA SER A 262 4.12 8.20 -8.42
C SER A 262 3.82 8.44 -6.93
N THR A 263 2.56 8.70 -6.56
CA THR A 263 2.09 8.82 -5.17
C THR A 263 1.96 7.47 -4.44
N SER A 264 2.10 6.36 -5.16
CA SER A 264 2.02 5.02 -4.58
C SER A 264 3.35 4.60 -3.94
N GLY A 265 3.32 4.18 -2.68
CA GLY A 265 4.49 3.59 -2.04
C GLY A 265 4.96 2.30 -2.71
N THR A 266 4.05 1.50 -3.28
CA THR A 266 4.41 0.33 -4.11
C THR A 266 5.22 0.74 -5.35
N GLN A 267 4.87 1.87 -6.00
CA GLN A 267 5.65 2.40 -7.13
C GLN A 267 7.00 2.95 -6.66
N ALA A 268 7.02 3.69 -5.56
CA ALA A 268 8.25 4.19 -4.96
C ALA A 268 9.21 3.03 -4.59
N ALA A 269 8.70 1.98 -3.96
CA ALA A 269 9.47 0.75 -3.67
C ALA A 269 10.03 0.09 -4.93
N SER A 270 9.21 0.02 -6.00
CA SER A 270 9.64 -0.49 -7.31
C SER A 270 10.78 0.35 -7.90
N ASN A 271 10.62 1.67 -7.93
CA ASN A 271 11.63 2.57 -8.46
C ASN A 271 12.94 2.50 -7.68
N GLN A 272 12.85 2.44 -6.37
CA GLN A 272 14.01 2.30 -5.51
C GLN A 272 14.73 0.98 -5.73
N PHE A 273 14.00 -0.13 -5.75
CA PHE A 273 14.59 -1.46 -5.86
C PHE A 273 15.14 -1.74 -7.26
N PHE A 274 14.39 -1.47 -8.31
CA PHE A 274 14.77 -1.82 -9.68
C PHE A 274 15.58 -0.73 -10.38
N LEU A 275 15.27 0.54 -10.14
CA LEU A 275 15.87 1.66 -10.86
C LEU A 275 16.94 2.39 -10.05
N ASN A 276 17.17 1.98 -8.80
CA ASN A 276 18.08 2.66 -7.87
C ASN A 276 17.75 4.15 -7.72
N ASN A 277 16.47 4.48 -7.76
CA ASN A 277 15.99 5.85 -7.78
C ASN A 277 15.62 6.30 -6.36
N LEU A 278 16.54 6.97 -5.67
CA LEU A 278 16.38 7.42 -4.29
C LEU A 278 15.58 8.71 -4.16
N THR A 279 15.43 9.48 -5.23
CA THR A 279 14.80 10.82 -5.17
C THR A 279 14.07 11.19 -6.46
N GLY A 280 13.55 10.21 -7.18
CA GLY A 280 12.75 10.45 -8.39
C GLY A 280 13.50 10.94 -9.62
N ASN A 281 14.59 11.66 -9.45
CA ASN A 281 15.39 12.23 -10.54
C ASN A 281 16.87 12.39 -10.20
N GLY A 282 17.38 11.57 -9.28
CA GLY A 282 18.79 11.62 -8.91
C GLY A 282 19.71 11.26 -10.10
N PRO A 283 20.93 11.82 -10.19
CA PRO A 283 21.85 11.57 -11.30
C PRO A 283 22.31 10.13 -11.40
N ASN A 284 22.01 9.30 -10.42
CA ASN A 284 22.46 7.90 -10.31
C ASN A 284 21.33 6.87 -10.44
N GLY A 285 20.07 7.29 -10.66
CA GLY A 285 18.93 6.39 -10.77
C GLY A 285 18.34 6.34 -12.18
N GLY A 286 17.72 5.21 -12.54
CA GLY A 286 16.92 5.10 -13.75
C GLY A 286 15.61 5.88 -13.59
N LEU A 287 15.21 6.61 -14.61
CA LEU A 287 13.90 7.24 -14.65
C LEU A 287 12.83 6.18 -14.96
N GLU A 288 11.70 6.24 -14.25
CA GLU A 288 10.58 5.37 -14.57
C GLU A 288 9.97 5.70 -15.95
N ALA A 289 9.46 4.66 -16.59
CA ALA A 289 8.73 4.80 -17.85
C ALA A 289 7.45 5.60 -17.63
N PRO A 290 7.24 6.79 -18.27
CA PRO A 290 6.01 7.55 -18.12
C PRO A 290 4.79 6.79 -18.66
N ALA A 291 3.59 7.14 -18.17
CA ALA A 291 2.36 6.57 -18.66
C ALA A 291 2.14 6.90 -20.14
N SER A 292 1.60 5.96 -20.90
CA SER A 292 1.33 6.16 -22.33
C SER A 292 0.37 7.32 -22.63
N SER A 293 -0.45 7.72 -21.66
CA SER A 293 -1.34 8.88 -21.75
C SER A 293 -0.61 10.23 -21.73
N VAL A 294 0.65 10.28 -21.31
CA VAL A 294 1.43 11.53 -21.15
C VAL A 294 2.28 11.82 -22.38
N GLY A 295 2.27 10.93 -23.35
CA GLY A 295 3.06 11.09 -24.57
C GLY A 295 4.50 10.60 -24.41
N TYR A 296 4.81 9.54 -25.09
CA TYR A 296 6.08 8.85 -25.04
C TYR A 296 6.68 8.85 -26.45
N GLY A 297 7.88 9.48 -26.61
CA GLY A 297 8.49 9.73 -27.89
C GLY A 297 8.76 8.48 -28.70
N PRO A 298 9.13 8.50 -29.96
CA PRO A 298 9.10 9.54 -30.97
C PRO A 298 7.70 9.83 -31.54
N THR A 299 6.70 9.04 -31.19
CA THR A 299 5.28 9.24 -31.56
C THR A 299 4.37 8.75 -30.44
N ASN A 300 4.25 9.53 -29.36
CA ASN A 300 3.23 9.35 -28.29
C ASN A 300 3.29 8.06 -27.46
N GLY A 301 4.45 7.46 -27.22
CA GLY A 301 4.65 6.47 -26.16
C GLY A 301 3.98 5.13 -26.31
N ILE A 302 3.29 4.87 -27.37
CA ILE A 302 2.83 3.54 -27.76
C ILE A 302 3.68 3.10 -28.93
N VAL A 303 4.66 2.27 -28.67
CA VAL A 303 5.25 1.48 -29.76
C VAL A 303 4.39 0.24 -29.98
N ALA A 304 4.38 -0.30 -31.19
CA ALA A 304 3.57 -1.48 -31.54
C ALA A 304 3.75 -2.66 -30.56
N THR A 305 4.87 -2.72 -29.85
CA THR A 305 5.29 -3.83 -29.00
C THR A 305 5.23 -3.53 -27.49
N PHE A 306 4.97 -2.27 -27.08
CA PHE A 306 5.00 -1.87 -25.66
C PHE A 306 4.03 -0.75 -25.35
N GLU A 307 3.38 -0.80 -24.18
CA GLU A 307 2.61 0.31 -23.60
C GLU A 307 2.77 0.36 -22.09
N VAL A 308 2.56 1.53 -21.51
CA VAL A 308 2.54 1.75 -20.05
C VAL A 308 1.15 2.20 -19.62
N LYS A 309 0.50 1.43 -18.76
CA LYS A 309 -0.76 1.80 -18.12
C LYS A 309 -0.53 2.13 -16.67
N GLU A 310 -0.89 3.35 -16.29
CA GLU A 310 -0.79 3.83 -14.92
C GLU A 310 -2.14 3.75 -14.22
N GLY A 311 -2.14 3.27 -12.99
CA GLY A 311 -3.30 3.19 -12.13
C GLY A 311 -3.10 3.89 -10.79
N ALA A 312 -4.10 4.66 -10.35
CA ALA A 312 -4.06 5.36 -9.07
C ALA A 312 -4.09 4.39 -7.86
N GLY A 313 -4.83 3.27 -7.96
CA GLY A 313 -5.02 2.31 -6.89
C GLY A 313 -4.44 0.92 -7.21
N THR A 314 -4.29 0.08 -6.19
CA THR A 314 -3.89 -1.33 -6.36
C THR A 314 -4.89 -2.11 -7.22
N SER A 315 -6.19 -1.82 -7.11
CA SER A 315 -7.22 -2.41 -7.96
C SER A 315 -6.98 -2.13 -9.44
N ASN A 316 -6.62 -0.89 -9.79
CA ASN A 316 -6.33 -0.53 -11.19
C ASN A 316 -5.14 -1.30 -11.76
N ALA A 317 -4.07 -1.51 -10.97
CA ALA A 317 -2.92 -2.31 -11.40
C ALA A 317 -3.30 -3.78 -11.60
N ARG A 318 -4.13 -4.34 -10.70
CA ARG A 318 -4.67 -5.70 -10.85
C ARG A 318 -5.58 -5.83 -12.09
N ASP A 319 -6.46 -4.86 -12.31
CA ASP A 319 -7.36 -4.85 -13.48
C ASP A 319 -6.57 -4.75 -14.79
N CYS A 320 -5.52 -3.95 -14.80
CA CYS A 320 -4.59 -3.88 -15.93
C CYS A 320 -3.94 -5.24 -16.21
N LEU A 321 -3.40 -5.90 -15.18
CA LEU A 321 -2.78 -7.23 -15.32
C LEU A 321 -3.79 -8.30 -15.76
N ASN A 322 -5.03 -8.25 -15.24
CA ASN A 322 -6.10 -9.17 -15.60
C ASN A 322 -6.55 -9.00 -17.07
N ALA A 323 -6.53 -7.76 -17.58
CA ALA A 323 -6.99 -7.43 -18.93
C ALA A 323 -5.88 -7.51 -19.99
N ALA A 324 -4.61 -7.47 -19.60
CA ALA A 324 -3.49 -7.46 -20.53
C ALA A 324 -3.23 -8.84 -21.15
N GLY A 325 -3.01 -8.90 -22.46
CA GLY A 325 -2.55 -10.12 -23.11
C GLY A 325 -1.19 -10.57 -22.55
N TYR A 326 -0.21 -9.66 -22.53
CA TYR A 326 1.09 -9.86 -21.87
C TYR A 326 1.35 -8.67 -20.96
N GLY A 327 0.93 -8.79 -19.70
CA GLY A 327 1.06 -7.76 -18.67
C GLY A 327 2.16 -8.08 -17.69
N ILE A 328 2.85 -7.04 -17.20
CA ILE A 328 3.82 -7.13 -16.10
C ILE A 328 3.68 -5.90 -15.20
N GLY A 329 3.86 -6.07 -13.90
CA GLY A 329 3.77 -4.96 -12.94
C GLY A 329 4.22 -5.39 -11.55
N ILE A 330 4.14 -4.46 -10.59
CA ILE A 330 4.43 -4.73 -9.18
C ILE A 330 3.14 -4.66 -8.37
N LEU A 331 2.98 -5.65 -7.50
CA LEU A 331 1.97 -5.66 -6.46
C LEU A 331 2.64 -6.01 -5.13
N SER A 332 2.09 -5.53 -4.04
CA SER A 332 2.43 -6.01 -2.71
C SER A 332 1.88 -7.42 -2.50
N LEU A 333 2.62 -8.28 -1.77
CA LEU A 333 2.37 -9.73 -1.75
C LEU A 333 1.10 -10.15 -1.00
N GLU A 334 0.42 -9.26 -0.29
CA GLU A 334 -0.91 -9.53 0.26
C GLU A 334 -1.97 -9.71 -0.84
N ASN A 335 -1.69 -9.27 -2.07
CA ASN A 335 -2.56 -9.49 -3.22
C ASN A 335 -2.43 -10.91 -3.77
N VAL A 336 -2.73 -11.89 -2.92
CA VAL A 336 -2.65 -13.32 -3.28
C VAL A 336 -3.57 -13.64 -4.44
N PRO A 337 -3.04 -14.16 -5.58
CA PRO A 337 -3.89 -14.51 -6.70
C PRO A 337 -4.73 -15.76 -6.40
N ALA A 338 -6.05 -15.65 -6.58
CA ALA A 338 -6.96 -16.78 -6.56
C ALA A 338 -6.93 -17.54 -7.91
N ALA A 339 -7.52 -18.71 -7.98
CA ALA A 339 -7.59 -19.51 -9.22
C ALA A 339 -8.21 -18.72 -10.40
N THR A 340 -9.19 -17.88 -10.12
CA THR A 340 -9.90 -17.05 -11.12
C THR A 340 -9.19 -15.74 -11.45
N THR A 341 -8.12 -15.40 -10.75
CA THR A 341 -7.37 -14.15 -10.99
C THR A 341 -6.58 -14.25 -12.30
N GLY A 342 -6.58 -13.17 -13.08
CA GLY A 342 -5.89 -13.10 -14.37
C GLY A 342 -4.39 -12.85 -14.32
N TYR A 343 -3.78 -12.83 -13.13
CA TYR A 343 -2.34 -12.66 -12.93
C TYR A 343 -1.76 -13.69 -11.96
N ARG A 344 -0.42 -13.84 -12.01
CA ARG A 344 0.38 -14.64 -11.08
C ARG A 344 1.66 -13.91 -10.71
N PHE A 345 2.18 -14.19 -9.52
CA PHE A 345 3.53 -13.75 -9.17
C PHE A 345 4.59 -14.69 -9.77
N VAL A 346 5.71 -14.11 -10.18
CA VAL A 346 6.88 -14.84 -10.67
C VAL A 346 8.00 -14.78 -9.62
N LYS A 347 8.94 -15.71 -9.68
CA LYS A 347 10.19 -15.61 -8.90
C LYS A 347 11.01 -14.42 -9.37
N LEU A 348 11.64 -13.74 -8.43
CA LEU A 348 12.59 -12.68 -8.72
C LEU A 348 14.01 -13.21 -8.49
N ASN A 349 14.88 -13.14 -9.52
CA ASN A 349 16.22 -13.65 -9.47
C ASN A 349 16.35 -15.11 -8.96
N ARG A 350 15.38 -15.95 -9.30
CA ARG A 350 15.24 -17.33 -8.82
C ARG A 350 14.79 -17.48 -7.35
N VAL A 351 14.59 -16.37 -6.64
CA VAL A 351 13.94 -16.39 -5.33
C VAL A 351 12.42 -16.32 -5.56
N GLU A 352 11.68 -17.12 -4.83
CA GLU A 352 10.22 -17.17 -4.96
C GLU A 352 9.62 -15.80 -4.68
N GLY A 353 8.99 -15.21 -5.71
CA GLY A 353 8.29 -13.94 -5.59
C GLY A 353 6.96 -14.05 -4.84
N PHE A 354 6.39 -15.23 -4.83
CA PHE A 354 5.23 -15.61 -4.05
C PHE A 354 5.11 -17.13 -3.91
N ASP A 355 5.04 -17.57 -2.69
CA ASP A 355 4.54 -18.88 -2.29
C ASP A 355 3.63 -18.64 -1.07
N ALA A 356 2.37 -18.99 -1.15
CA ALA A 356 1.41 -18.80 -0.07
C ALA A 356 1.88 -19.41 1.28
N ALA A 357 2.78 -20.37 1.25
CA ALA A 357 3.38 -20.99 2.43
C ALA A 357 4.74 -20.37 2.85
N LYS A 358 5.46 -19.70 1.94
CA LYS A 358 6.86 -19.30 2.15
C LYS A 358 7.15 -17.83 1.83
N ALA A 359 6.38 -17.20 0.98
CA ALA A 359 6.58 -15.83 0.50
C ALA A 359 6.30 -14.76 1.56
N SER A 360 6.06 -15.19 2.68
CA SER A 360 5.83 -14.30 3.78
C SER A 360 7.14 -14.05 4.50
N LYS A 361 7.04 -14.11 5.72
CA LYS A 361 7.97 -13.91 6.79
C LYS A 361 9.32 -14.62 6.61
N ALA A 362 9.33 -15.88 6.16
CA ALA A 362 10.53 -16.71 6.25
C ALA A 362 11.66 -16.26 5.30
N THR A 363 11.38 -16.11 3.98
CA THR A 363 12.41 -15.77 3.00
C THR A 363 12.87 -14.32 3.13
N ALA A 364 11.96 -13.40 3.46
CA ALA A 364 12.33 -11.99 3.70
C ALA A 364 13.12 -11.82 5.02
N ILE A 365 12.70 -12.49 6.10
CA ILE A 365 13.45 -12.50 7.37
C ILE A 365 14.84 -13.12 7.18
N ALA A 366 14.93 -14.21 6.41
CA ALA A 366 16.20 -14.87 6.11
C ALA A 366 17.11 -14.08 5.15
N GLY A 367 16.63 -12.95 4.60
CA GLY A 367 17.38 -12.17 3.62
C GLY A 367 17.46 -12.82 2.23
N GLU A 368 16.68 -13.86 1.98
CA GLU A 368 16.64 -14.56 0.69
C GLU A 368 15.79 -13.79 -0.34
N TYR A 369 14.77 -13.05 0.13
CA TYR A 369 13.92 -12.22 -0.70
C TYR A 369 14.16 -10.75 -0.40
N GLU A 370 14.80 -10.05 -1.34
CA GLU A 370 15.30 -8.68 -1.11
C GLU A 370 14.29 -7.58 -1.45
N PHE A 371 13.23 -7.87 -2.20
CA PHE A 371 12.24 -6.86 -2.56
C PHE A 371 11.20 -6.68 -1.45
N ALA A 372 11.71 -6.23 -0.32
CA ALA A 372 10.96 -5.95 0.90
C ALA A 372 11.50 -4.69 1.58
N PHE A 373 10.61 -3.95 2.24
CA PHE A 373 10.91 -2.70 2.93
C PHE A 373 10.18 -2.62 4.25
N GLN A 374 10.79 -1.93 5.22
CA GLN A 374 10.09 -1.50 6.42
C GLN A 374 9.17 -0.33 6.05
N SER A 375 7.94 -0.37 6.51
CA SER A 375 6.98 0.71 6.33
C SER A 375 7.31 1.90 7.22
N ALA A 376 6.76 3.06 6.88
CA ALA A 376 6.93 4.26 7.68
C ALA A 376 5.57 4.77 8.20
N LYS A 377 5.62 5.59 9.22
CA LYS A 377 4.49 6.35 9.77
C LYS A 377 4.78 7.84 9.68
N PHE A 378 3.76 8.61 9.44
CA PHE A 378 3.82 10.07 9.32
C PHE A 378 2.79 10.71 10.24
N SER A 379 3.18 11.77 10.94
CA SER A 379 2.30 12.60 11.73
C SER A 379 2.65 14.07 11.59
N VAL A 380 1.65 14.93 11.41
CA VAL A 380 1.84 16.38 11.26
C VAL A 380 2.49 17.03 12.48
N GLY A 381 2.24 16.49 13.68
CA GLY A 381 2.83 16.96 14.94
C GLY A 381 4.26 16.48 15.16
N GLY A 382 4.73 15.51 14.39
CA GLY A 382 6.01 14.83 14.54
C GLY A 382 5.85 13.34 14.80
N ALA A 383 6.88 12.55 14.53
CA ALA A 383 6.88 11.12 14.82
C ALA A 383 6.71 10.88 16.33
N GLY A 384 5.83 9.94 16.68
CA GLY A 384 5.51 9.62 18.06
C GLY A 384 4.57 10.59 18.77
N THR A 385 4.06 11.64 18.11
CA THR A 385 3.17 12.62 18.75
C THR A 385 1.69 12.31 18.59
N ASN A 386 1.29 11.56 17.54
CA ASN A 386 -0.10 11.17 17.34
C ASN A 386 -0.38 9.83 18.03
N ALA A 387 -1.07 9.89 19.17
CA ALA A 387 -1.36 8.72 19.99
C ALA A 387 -2.12 7.61 19.24
N VAL A 388 -3.01 7.99 18.27
CA VAL A 388 -3.77 7.02 17.49
C VAL A 388 -2.86 6.25 16.53
N ILE A 389 -1.94 6.94 15.85
CA ILE A 389 -0.96 6.29 14.94
C ILE A 389 -0.05 5.36 15.74
N GLU A 390 0.44 5.80 16.92
CA GLU A 390 1.30 4.99 17.78
C GLU A 390 0.58 3.75 18.34
N ALA A 391 -0.68 3.89 18.74
CA ALA A 391 -1.47 2.78 19.26
C ALA A 391 -1.78 1.74 18.15
N ILE A 392 -2.10 2.19 16.93
CA ILE A 392 -2.26 1.29 15.79
C ILE A 392 -0.93 0.58 15.50
N ASP A 393 0.17 1.33 15.42
CA ASP A 393 1.51 0.82 15.09
C ASP A 393 1.99 -0.24 16.12
N ALA A 394 1.70 -0.03 17.40
CA ALA A 394 1.98 -1.03 18.43
C ALA A 394 1.26 -2.36 18.20
N GLY A 395 0.03 -2.32 17.67
CA GLY A 395 -0.73 -3.52 17.29
C GLY A 395 -0.24 -4.21 16.02
N LEU A 396 0.61 -3.55 15.22
CA LEU A 396 1.13 -4.09 13.96
C LEU A 396 2.37 -4.98 14.12
N THR A 397 2.85 -5.20 15.34
CA THR A 397 3.99 -6.09 15.62
C THR A 397 3.69 -7.57 15.36
N THR A 398 2.42 -7.97 15.31
CA THR A 398 1.96 -9.37 15.18
C THR A 398 1.11 -9.60 13.93
N ILE A 399 1.51 -9.07 12.79
CA ILE A 399 0.77 -9.22 11.53
C ILE A 399 0.88 -10.65 11.01
N SER A 400 -0.25 -11.24 10.60
CA SER A 400 -0.35 -12.58 10.01
C SER A 400 -0.84 -12.58 8.55
N VAL A 401 -0.73 -11.46 7.85
CA VAL A 401 -1.12 -11.34 6.43
C VAL A 401 0.06 -11.73 5.54
N ASN A 402 -0.22 -12.37 4.40
CA ASN A 402 0.82 -12.70 3.43
C ASN A 402 1.61 -11.47 3.00
N GLY A 403 2.92 -11.58 2.92
CA GLY A 403 3.80 -10.51 2.51
C GLY A 403 4.00 -9.39 3.53
N LEU A 404 3.40 -9.49 4.73
CA LEU A 404 3.57 -8.54 5.82
C LEU A 404 4.01 -9.24 7.12
N TRP A 405 4.87 -8.58 7.88
CA TRP A 405 5.35 -9.09 9.19
C TRP A 405 5.76 -7.94 10.11
N GLY A 406 5.81 -8.21 11.39
CA GLY A 406 6.36 -7.26 12.38
C GLY A 406 7.85 -7.00 12.12
N SER A 407 8.27 -5.75 12.08
CA SER A 407 9.66 -5.38 11.76
C SER A 407 10.68 -5.97 12.75
N GLY A 408 10.29 -6.19 14.01
CA GLY A 408 11.15 -6.84 15.02
C GLY A 408 11.50 -8.30 14.70
N ASP A 409 10.80 -8.94 13.76
CA ASP A 409 11.14 -10.30 13.31
C ASP A 409 12.24 -10.33 12.23
N SER A 410 12.53 -9.19 11.60
CA SER A 410 13.53 -9.11 10.53
C SER A 410 14.94 -9.30 11.07
N GLN A 411 15.67 -10.28 10.52
CA GLN A 411 17.10 -10.49 10.81
C GLN A 411 18.00 -9.72 9.84
N PHE A 412 17.42 -9.23 8.75
CA PHE A 412 18.10 -8.50 7.69
C PHE A 412 17.33 -7.23 7.36
N GLY A 413 18.04 -6.17 7.07
CA GLY A 413 17.45 -4.89 6.71
C GLY A 413 18.40 -4.04 5.88
N ARG A 414 17.86 -2.96 5.33
CA ARG A 414 18.62 -1.88 4.71
C ARG A 414 18.70 -0.75 5.72
N ASN A 415 19.88 -0.24 5.95
CA ASN A 415 20.02 0.92 6.81
C ASN A 415 19.27 2.12 6.16
N GLY A 416 18.08 2.44 6.66
CA GLY A 416 17.25 3.54 6.18
C GLY A 416 16.51 3.26 4.85
N ASN A 417 15.98 2.07 4.63
CA ASN A 417 15.14 1.73 3.45
C ASN A 417 15.67 2.24 2.09
N ASN A 418 16.96 2.43 1.96
CA ASN A 418 17.61 2.88 0.74
C ASN A 418 17.82 1.71 -0.26
N ALA A 419 18.42 2.00 -1.43
CA ALA A 419 18.70 0.99 -2.44
C ALA A 419 19.91 0.08 -2.09
N ASN A 420 20.48 0.21 -0.90
CA ASN A 420 21.61 -0.59 -0.46
C ASN A 420 21.24 -2.08 -0.37
N VAL A 421 22.24 -2.91 -0.42
CA VAL A 421 22.06 -4.35 -0.18
C VAL A 421 21.53 -4.60 1.23
N ILE A 422 20.76 -5.66 1.36
CA ILE A 422 20.33 -6.15 2.67
C ILE A 422 21.55 -6.65 3.44
N THR A 423 21.68 -6.25 4.68
CA THR A 423 22.70 -6.72 5.60
C THR A 423 22.06 -7.30 6.86
N LYS A 424 22.73 -8.24 7.50
CA LYS A 424 22.30 -8.75 8.80
C LYS A 424 22.39 -7.62 9.82
N GLN A 425 21.30 -7.44 10.58
CA GLN A 425 21.18 -6.44 11.65
C GLN A 425 21.60 -7.02 12.99
#